data_1a689cae353d835f381444d25989241b
#
_entry.id   1a689cae353d835f381444d25989241b
#
_cell.length_a   1.000
_cell.length_b   1.000
_cell.length_c   1.000
_cell.angle_alpha   90.00
_cell.angle_beta   90.00
_cell.angle_gamma   90.00
#
_symmetry.space_group_name_H-M   'P 1'
#
loop_
_entity.id
_entity.type
_entity.pdbx_description
1 polymer ?
#
loop_
_entity_poly.entity_id
_entity_poly.type
_entity_poly.pdbx_seq_one_letter_code
_entity_poly.pdbx_strand_id
1 'polypeptide(L)'
;VGSEMCIRDSIYMNNKKPDKKEIENKLNLVIDKLMNLGRPDNDEELEKGGESIGFFKRDFGIKEWDWPQGVGLYGLLKIMQINGNDEYREFLYKWFKENIAEGLPSKNINTTTPLLTLVELNNYYNDTQFEELCIKWAEWLMNCLPRTKERGFQHVTSANGDRQGVRLNENEMWIDTLFMTVLFLNKMGQKYNRQDWINESIHQVLMHIKYLCDNKTGLFYHGWTFNEMNNF
;
A
#
# COMPACT_ATOMS: atom_id res chain seq x y z
N VAL A 1 3.79 -3.39 -25.91
CA VAL A 1 3.15 -4.72 -25.93
C VAL A 1 3.64 -5.42 -24.70
N GLY A 2 2.83 -5.35 -23.64
CA GLY A 2 3.17 -5.74 -22.31
C GLY A 2 3.29 -7.24 -22.14
N SER A 3 4.12 -7.63 -21.20
CA SER A 3 4.14 -8.95 -20.61
C SER A 3 2.92 -9.12 -19.69
N GLU A 4 1.77 -9.45 -20.26
CA GLU A 4 0.73 -10.18 -19.55
C GLU A 4 1.24 -11.59 -19.29
N MET A 5 2.11 -11.72 -18.32
CA MET A 5 2.40 -13.04 -17.77
C MET A 5 1.21 -13.40 -16.89
N CYS A 6 0.23 -14.03 -17.54
CA CYS A 6 -0.99 -14.49 -16.92
C CYS A 6 -0.67 -15.40 -15.75
N ILE A 7 -0.95 -14.93 -14.55
CA ILE A 7 -1.09 -15.77 -13.33
C ILE A 7 -1.99 -16.99 -13.61
N ARG A 8 -2.84 -16.91 -14.60
CA ARG A 8 -3.73 -17.99 -15.07
C ARG A 8 -2.99 -19.25 -15.52
N ASP A 9 -1.83 -19.16 -16.15
CA ASP A 9 -1.12 -20.33 -16.68
C ASP A 9 -0.34 -21.09 -15.62
N SER A 10 0.02 -20.44 -14.51
CA SER A 10 0.70 -21.11 -13.39
C SER A 10 -0.24 -21.94 -12.52
N ILE A 11 -1.55 -21.67 -12.56
CA ILE A 11 -2.57 -22.39 -11.75
C ILE A 11 -2.94 -23.74 -12.39
N TYR A 12 -2.80 -23.90 -13.70
CA TYR A 12 -3.18 -25.10 -14.43
C TYR A 12 -2.06 -26.15 -14.57
N MET A 13 -0.80 -25.82 -14.23
CA MET A 13 0.33 -26.72 -14.49
C MET A 13 0.65 -27.72 -13.38
N ASN A 14 0.04 -27.67 -12.20
CA ASN A 14 0.25 -28.71 -11.19
C ASN A 14 -0.96 -28.89 -10.26
N ASN A 15 -1.76 -29.94 -10.53
CA ASN A 15 -2.84 -30.41 -9.66
C ASN A 15 -2.36 -31.02 -8.31
N LYS A 16 -1.11 -30.82 -7.90
CA LYS A 16 -0.65 -31.16 -6.55
C LYS A 16 -0.94 -29.99 -5.63
N LYS A 17 -1.84 -30.20 -4.64
CA LYS A 17 -1.91 -29.26 -3.51
C LYS A 17 -0.50 -29.07 -2.97
N PRO A 18 -0.02 -27.82 -2.85
CA PRO A 18 1.31 -27.58 -2.32
C PRO A 18 1.43 -28.19 -0.93
N ASP A 19 2.55 -28.82 -0.63
CA ASP A 19 2.83 -29.35 0.69
C ASP A 19 2.87 -28.22 1.71
N LYS A 20 2.16 -28.39 2.82
CA LYS A 20 2.10 -27.41 3.91
C LYS A 20 3.50 -26.95 4.34
N LYS A 21 4.43 -27.91 4.48
CA LYS A 21 5.81 -27.64 4.88
C LYS A 21 6.56 -26.82 3.84
N GLU A 22 6.30 -27.04 2.55
CA GLU A 22 6.89 -26.26 1.48
C GLU A 22 6.38 -24.81 1.51
N ILE A 23 5.08 -24.62 1.75
CA ILE A 23 4.48 -23.27 1.91
C ILE A 23 5.09 -22.55 3.11
N GLU A 24 5.16 -23.23 4.27
CA GLU A 24 5.76 -22.68 5.49
C GLU A 24 7.23 -22.27 5.28
N ASN A 25 8.02 -23.10 4.61
CA ASN A 25 9.42 -22.78 4.31
C ASN A 25 9.56 -21.55 3.40
N LYS A 26 8.73 -21.45 2.34
CA LYS A 26 8.73 -20.30 1.45
C LYS A 26 8.28 -19.03 2.18
N LEU A 27 7.25 -19.15 3.02
CA LEU A 27 6.75 -18.05 3.82
C LEU A 27 7.81 -17.51 4.78
N ASN A 28 8.49 -18.41 5.51
CA ASN A 28 9.57 -18.02 6.43
C ASN A 28 10.72 -17.33 5.69
N LEU A 29 11.07 -17.81 4.48
CA LEU A 29 12.09 -17.16 3.65
C LEU A 29 11.68 -15.75 3.24
N VAL A 30 10.41 -15.56 2.84
CA VAL A 30 9.89 -14.23 2.47
C VAL A 30 9.88 -13.29 3.66
N ILE A 31 9.47 -13.78 4.85
CA ILE A 31 9.47 -12.99 6.08
C ILE A 31 10.89 -12.57 6.47
N ASP A 32 11.84 -13.52 6.46
CA ASP A 32 13.23 -13.23 6.77
C ASP A 32 13.81 -12.17 5.82
N LYS A 33 13.56 -12.31 4.52
CA LYS A 33 13.97 -11.31 3.52
C LYS A 33 13.30 -9.96 3.72
N LEU A 34 12.01 -9.91 4.05
CA LEU A 34 11.31 -8.67 4.34
C LEU A 34 11.92 -7.95 5.55
N MET A 35 12.09 -8.66 6.68
CA MET A 35 12.58 -8.06 7.92
C MET A 35 14.04 -7.59 7.83
N ASN A 36 14.83 -8.19 6.91
CA ASN A 36 16.24 -7.88 6.69
C ASN A 36 16.51 -7.20 5.34
N LEU A 37 15.48 -6.68 4.68
CA LEU A 37 15.63 -6.03 3.38
C LEU A 37 16.47 -4.75 3.53
N GLY A 38 17.73 -4.85 3.11
CA GLY A 38 18.68 -3.74 3.07
C GLY A 38 18.47 -2.86 1.85
N ARG A 39 19.17 -1.73 1.86
CA ARG A 39 19.32 -0.90 0.67
C ARG A 39 20.18 -1.65 -0.35
N PRO A 40 19.86 -1.62 -1.66
CA PRO A 40 20.74 -2.20 -2.67
C PRO A 40 22.12 -1.54 -2.64
N ASP A 41 23.18 -2.36 -2.62
CA ASP A 41 24.57 -1.87 -2.52
C ASP A 41 25.05 -1.18 -3.82
N ASN A 42 24.37 -1.35 -4.94
CA ASN A 42 24.72 -0.81 -6.26
C ASN A 42 23.68 0.19 -6.77
N ASP A 43 23.67 1.37 -6.19
CA ASP A 43 22.80 2.48 -6.60
C ASP A 43 22.99 2.88 -8.09
N GLU A 44 24.23 2.83 -8.62
CA GLU A 44 24.54 3.27 -10.00
C GLU A 44 23.99 2.37 -11.11
N GLU A 45 23.95 1.05 -10.90
CA GLU A 45 23.40 0.11 -11.90
C GLU A 45 21.86 0.15 -11.91
N LEU A 46 21.25 0.32 -10.75
CA LEU A 46 19.80 0.52 -10.63
C LEU A 46 19.34 1.87 -11.19
N GLU A 47 20.15 2.92 -11.04
CA GLU A 47 19.89 4.24 -11.64
C GLU A 47 19.87 4.14 -13.16
N LYS A 48 20.89 3.55 -13.78
CA LYS A 48 20.99 3.44 -15.26
C LYS A 48 19.95 2.52 -15.88
N GLY A 49 19.57 1.44 -15.20
CA GLY A 49 18.53 0.52 -15.67
C GLY A 49 17.12 1.02 -15.39
N GLY A 50 16.94 1.70 -14.27
CA GLY A 50 15.65 2.19 -13.80
C GLY A 50 15.14 3.39 -14.59
N GLU A 51 15.99 4.34 -14.96
CA GLU A 51 15.60 5.51 -15.76
C GLU A 51 15.00 5.13 -17.11
N SER A 52 15.53 4.06 -17.74
CA SER A 52 15.06 3.60 -19.05
C SER A 52 13.64 3.01 -19.02
N ILE A 53 13.14 2.60 -17.87
CA ILE A 53 11.79 2.00 -17.67
C ILE A 53 10.90 2.86 -16.77
N GLY A 54 11.33 4.10 -16.45
CA GLY A 54 10.57 5.01 -15.59
C GLY A 54 10.61 4.67 -14.10
N PHE A 55 11.49 3.78 -13.68
CA PHE A 55 11.79 3.55 -12.28
C PHE A 55 12.79 4.60 -11.79
N PHE A 56 12.42 5.30 -10.76
CA PHE A 56 13.25 6.33 -10.15
C PHE A 56 13.93 5.80 -8.88
N LYS A 57 15.02 6.44 -8.52
CA LYS A 57 15.77 6.14 -7.31
C LYS A 57 14.87 6.24 -6.08
N ARG A 58 14.43 5.10 -5.58
CA ARG A 58 13.74 4.97 -4.29
C ARG A 58 14.55 4.03 -3.41
N ASP A 59 14.61 4.33 -2.13
CA ASP A 59 15.07 3.35 -1.17
C ASP A 59 13.99 2.28 -1.01
N PHE A 60 14.26 1.08 -1.51
CA PHE A 60 13.38 -0.08 -1.34
C PHE A 60 13.73 -0.89 -0.09
N GLY A 61 14.64 -0.42 0.75
CA GLY A 61 14.95 -1.05 2.04
C GLY A 61 13.75 -1.03 2.99
N ILE A 62 13.78 -1.95 3.96
CA ILE A 62 12.68 -2.07 4.91
C ILE A 62 12.46 -0.81 5.77
N LYS A 63 13.46 0.05 5.88
CA LYS A 63 13.39 1.26 6.71
C LYS A 63 12.59 2.40 6.08
N GLU A 64 12.31 2.35 4.78
CA GLU A 64 11.57 3.42 4.11
C GLU A 64 10.08 3.35 4.44
N TRP A 65 9.44 4.52 4.52
CA TRP A 65 7.99 4.65 4.71
C TRP A 65 7.30 4.92 3.38
N ASP A 66 6.95 3.85 2.66
CA ASP A 66 6.22 3.93 1.39
C ASP A 66 5.35 2.67 1.20
N TRP A 67 4.66 2.57 0.06
CA TRP A 67 3.71 1.49 -0.23
C TRP A 67 4.34 0.08 -0.24
N PRO A 68 5.58 -0.17 -0.75
CA PRO A 68 6.12 -1.53 -0.76
C PRO A 68 6.29 -2.08 0.65
N GLN A 69 6.81 -1.24 1.57
CA GLN A 69 6.93 -1.59 2.97
C GLN A 69 5.56 -1.77 3.61
N GLY A 70 4.62 -0.87 3.32
CA GLY A 70 3.25 -0.97 3.83
C GLY A 70 2.56 -2.28 3.47
N VAL A 71 2.73 -2.78 2.24
CA VAL A 71 2.21 -4.08 1.81
C VAL A 71 2.88 -5.24 2.57
N GLY A 72 4.21 -5.20 2.67
CA GLY A 72 4.98 -6.21 3.39
C GLY A 72 4.64 -6.27 4.88
N LEU A 73 4.58 -5.10 5.53
CA LEU A 73 4.22 -4.98 6.96
C LEU A 73 2.79 -5.48 7.22
N TYR A 74 1.84 -5.22 6.31
CA TYR A 74 0.49 -5.75 6.45
C TYR A 74 0.44 -7.26 6.32
N GLY A 75 1.21 -7.84 5.39
CA GLY A 75 1.40 -9.29 5.28
C GLY A 75 1.97 -9.88 6.57
N LEU A 76 3.01 -9.28 7.14
CA LEU A 76 3.63 -9.70 8.40
C LEU A 76 2.65 -9.62 9.58
N LEU A 77 1.85 -8.55 9.65
CA LEU A 77 0.78 -8.40 10.65
C LEU A 77 -0.24 -9.55 10.55
N LYS A 78 -0.68 -9.90 9.33
CA LYS A 78 -1.65 -10.99 9.14
C LYS A 78 -1.08 -12.35 9.55
N ILE A 79 0.18 -12.59 9.27
CA ILE A 79 0.86 -13.81 9.71
C ILE A 79 0.99 -13.85 11.24
N MET A 80 1.39 -12.73 11.84
CA MET A 80 1.45 -12.58 13.29
C MET A 80 0.08 -12.84 13.95
N GLN A 81 -1.00 -12.32 13.36
CA GLN A 81 -2.36 -12.56 13.85
C GLN A 81 -2.79 -14.04 13.78
N ILE A 82 -2.26 -14.81 12.81
CA ILE A 82 -2.57 -16.24 12.64
C ILE A 82 -1.75 -17.10 13.60
N ASN A 83 -0.45 -16.83 13.75
CA ASN A 83 0.47 -17.70 14.49
C ASN A 83 0.84 -17.21 15.90
N GLY A 84 0.45 -15.96 16.26
CA GLY A 84 0.73 -15.38 17.56
C GLY A 84 2.22 -15.07 17.81
N ASN A 85 3.05 -14.91 16.76
CA ASN A 85 4.47 -14.68 16.91
C ASN A 85 4.77 -13.28 17.44
N ASP A 86 5.27 -13.22 18.68
CA ASP A 86 5.61 -11.97 19.37
C ASP A 86 6.79 -11.24 18.74
N GLU A 87 7.76 -11.93 18.15
CA GLU A 87 8.89 -11.33 17.45
C GLU A 87 8.41 -10.45 16.29
N TYR A 88 7.41 -10.91 15.52
CA TYR A 88 6.83 -10.13 14.43
C TYR A 88 6.09 -8.90 14.96
N ARG A 89 5.40 -9.04 16.08
CA ARG A 89 4.71 -7.93 16.72
C ARG A 89 5.68 -6.86 17.19
N GLU A 90 6.76 -7.26 17.87
CA GLU A 90 7.81 -6.34 18.34
C GLU A 90 8.55 -5.67 17.18
N PHE A 91 8.85 -6.41 16.12
CA PHE A 91 9.43 -5.84 14.90
C PHE A 91 8.54 -4.75 14.31
N LEU A 92 7.24 -5.01 14.14
CA LEU A 92 6.28 -4.04 13.63
C LEU A 92 6.22 -2.79 14.53
N TYR A 93 6.12 -2.98 15.85
CA TYR A 93 6.08 -1.86 16.80
C TYR A 93 7.32 -0.99 16.71
N LYS A 94 8.50 -1.61 16.75
CA LYS A 94 9.78 -0.91 16.65
C LYS A 94 9.91 -0.17 15.32
N TRP A 95 9.53 -0.80 14.22
CA TRP A 95 9.57 -0.18 12.90
C TRP A 95 8.76 1.12 12.85
N PHE A 96 7.53 1.12 13.37
CA PHE A 96 6.70 2.32 13.43
C PHE A 96 7.29 3.39 14.35
N LYS A 97 7.77 3.01 15.53
CA LYS A 97 8.38 3.98 16.46
C LYS A 97 9.61 4.65 15.88
N GLU A 98 10.49 3.89 15.23
CA GLU A 98 11.71 4.41 14.60
C GLU A 98 11.37 5.38 13.46
N ASN A 99 10.47 5.01 12.55
CA ASN A 99 10.06 5.88 11.45
C ASN A 99 9.38 7.16 11.92
N ILE A 100 8.54 7.09 12.94
CA ILE A 100 7.90 8.29 13.52
C ILE A 100 8.94 9.20 14.17
N ALA A 101 9.92 8.64 14.86
CA ALA A 101 10.99 9.42 15.51
C ALA A 101 11.93 10.09 14.49
N GLU A 102 12.19 9.43 13.36
CA GLU A 102 12.98 9.99 12.25
C GLU A 102 12.25 11.10 11.48
N GLY A 103 10.93 11.09 11.52
CA GLY A 103 10.07 12.00 10.78
C GLY A 103 9.47 11.36 9.53
N LEU A 104 8.17 11.52 9.36
CA LEU A 104 7.43 10.90 8.28
C LEU A 104 7.53 11.70 6.97
N PRO A 105 7.41 11.02 5.81
CA PRO A 105 7.32 11.70 4.52
C PRO A 105 6.00 12.46 4.38
N SER A 106 5.89 13.27 3.33
CA SER A 106 4.65 13.95 2.98
C SER A 106 3.51 12.97 2.73
N LYS A 107 2.31 13.37 3.12
CA LYS A 107 1.09 12.58 2.96
C LYS A 107 0.71 12.44 1.49
N ASN A 108 0.53 11.21 1.05
CA ASN A 108 0.03 10.86 -0.27
C ASN A 108 -0.58 9.44 -0.25
N ILE A 109 -1.01 8.93 -1.39
CA ILE A 109 -1.61 7.58 -1.49
C ILE A 109 -0.63 6.52 -1.02
N ASN A 110 0.60 6.56 -1.51
CA ASN A 110 1.63 5.55 -1.21
C ASN A 110 2.01 5.55 0.27
N THR A 111 2.26 6.72 0.83
CA THR A 111 2.69 6.87 2.23
C THR A 111 1.57 6.62 3.24
N THR A 112 0.32 6.51 2.80
CA THR A 112 -0.80 6.07 3.64
C THR A 112 -0.79 4.55 3.88
N THR A 113 -0.18 3.77 2.98
CA THR A 113 -0.24 2.30 3.02
C THR A 113 0.21 1.69 4.35
N PRO A 114 1.33 2.10 4.98
CA PRO A 114 1.74 1.55 6.28
C PRO A 114 0.71 1.71 7.39
N LEU A 115 -0.15 2.73 7.32
CA LEU A 115 -1.14 3.01 8.37
C LEU A 115 -2.22 1.93 8.47
N LEU A 116 -2.47 1.16 7.42
CA LEU A 116 -3.37 0.01 7.47
C LEU A 116 -2.86 -1.03 8.48
N THR A 117 -1.55 -1.22 8.55
CA THR A 117 -0.90 -2.05 9.58
C THR A 117 -0.97 -1.38 10.95
N LEU A 118 -0.64 -0.10 11.01
CA LEU A 118 -0.54 0.65 12.27
C LEU A 118 -1.86 0.67 13.04
N VAL A 119 -2.99 0.91 12.36
CA VAL A 119 -4.31 0.97 13.02
C VAL A 119 -4.71 -0.36 13.65
N GLU A 120 -4.35 -1.49 13.05
CA GLU A 120 -4.62 -2.81 13.60
C GLU A 120 -3.59 -3.20 14.68
N LEU A 121 -2.32 -2.88 14.47
CA LEU A 121 -1.25 -3.13 15.45
C LEU A 121 -1.52 -2.38 16.76
N ASN A 122 -2.06 -1.17 16.69
CA ASN A 122 -2.35 -0.36 17.88
C ASN A 122 -3.44 -0.95 18.78
N ASN A 123 -4.16 -1.98 18.35
CA ASN A 123 -5.06 -2.72 19.24
C ASN A 123 -4.31 -3.56 20.29
N TYR A 124 -3.03 -3.84 20.09
CA TYR A 124 -2.18 -4.57 21.03
C TYR A 124 -1.43 -3.64 22.01
N TYR A 125 -1.17 -2.39 21.60
CA TYR A 125 -0.33 -1.47 22.37
C TYR A 125 -1.09 -0.31 23.02
N ASN A 126 -2.20 0.12 22.42
CA ASN A 126 -2.94 1.33 22.83
C ASN A 126 -2.05 2.57 22.93
N ASP A 127 -1.09 2.69 22.00
CA ASP A 127 -0.16 3.81 21.92
C ASP A 127 -0.88 5.07 21.39
N THR A 128 -0.93 6.11 22.20
CA THR A 128 -1.61 7.36 21.84
C THR A 128 -0.96 8.08 20.66
N GLN A 129 0.36 7.97 20.48
CA GLN A 129 1.06 8.53 19.34
C GLN A 129 0.60 7.89 18.02
N PHE A 130 0.41 6.57 18.04
CA PHE A 130 -0.11 5.81 16.89
C PHE A 130 -1.56 6.19 16.59
N GLU A 131 -2.36 6.33 17.63
CA GLU A 131 -3.76 6.75 17.49
C GLU A 131 -3.88 8.14 16.86
N GLU A 132 -3.20 9.13 17.42
CA GLU A 132 -3.22 10.49 16.89
C GLU A 132 -2.70 10.56 15.45
N LEU A 133 -1.67 9.79 15.13
CA LEU A 133 -1.14 9.72 13.78
C LEU A 133 -2.20 9.19 12.79
N CYS A 134 -2.84 8.09 13.12
CA CYS A 134 -3.90 7.51 12.29
C CYS A 134 -5.07 8.48 12.10
N ILE A 135 -5.52 9.17 13.16
CA ILE A 135 -6.58 10.16 13.08
C ILE A 135 -6.20 11.31 12.14
N LYS A 136 -4.99 11.89 12.31
CA LYS A 136 -4.48 12.97 11.47
C LYS A 136 -4.41 12.60 9.97
N TRP A 137 -4.11 11.34 9.66
CA TRP A 137 -4.07 10.88 8.28
C TRP A 137 -5.47 10.59 7.72
N ALA A 138 -6.37 10.01 8.51
CA ALA A 138 -7.76 9.82 8.09
C ALA A 138 -8.46 11.17 7.80
N GLU A 139 -8.27 12.16 8.67
CA GLU A 139 -8.78 13.52 8.43
C GLU A 139 -8.16 14.16 7.17
N TRP A 140 -6.87 13.92 6.90
CA TRP A 140 -6.23 14.39 5.68
C TRP A 140 -6.83 13.74 4.43
N LEU A 141 -7.09 12.44 4.43
CA LEU A 141 -7.76 11.75 3.32
C LEU A 141 -9.13 12.35 3.02
N MET A 142 -9.88 12.69 4.05
CA MET A 142 -11.22 13.28 3.91
C MET A 142 -11.20 14.70 3.36
N ASN A 143 -10.28 15.53 3.87
CA ASN A 143 -10.37 16.98 3.73
C ASN A 143 -9.33 17.58 2.77
N CYS A 144 -8.20 16.88 2.54
CA CYS A 144 -7.06 17.46 1.82
C CYS A 144 -6.61 16.65 0.60
N LEU A 145 -6.86 15.32 0.55
CA LEU A 145 -6.49 14.52 -0.61
C LEU A 145 -7.24 15.03 -1.85
N PRO A 146 -6.53 15.40 -2.93
CA PRO A 146 -7.16 15.85 -4.16
C PRO A 146 -8.18 14.85 -4.71
N ARG A 147 -9.19 15.38 -5.37
CA ARG A 147 -10.28 14.59 -5.95
C ARG A 147 -10.38 14.83 -7.44
N THR A 148 -10.71 13.79 -8.18
CA THR A 148 -11.12 13.93 -9.58
C THR A 148 -12.46 14.66 -9.66
N LYS A 149 -12.84 15.12 -10.87
CA LYS A 149 -14.15 15.76 -11.10
C LYS A 149 -15.33 14.91 -10.64
N GLU A 150 -15.17 13.59 -10.65
CA GLU A 150 -16.21 12.63 -10.21
C GLU A 150 -16.08 12.26 -8.73
N ARG A 151 -15.25 12.98 -7.97
CA ARG A 151 -15.00 12.82 -6.54
C ARG A 151 -14.28 11.54 -6.13
N GLY A 152 -13.69 10.79 -7.08
CA GLY A 152 -12.74 9.73 -6.77
C GLY A 152 -11.45 10.31 -6.16
N PHE A 153 -10.78 9.55 -5.30
CA PHE A 153 -9.45 9.93 -4.83
C PHE A 153 -8.50 10.04 -6.00
N GLN A 154 -7.96 11.25 -6.21
CA GLN A 154 -7.00 11.48 -7.26
C GLN A 154 -5.65 10.92 -6.86
N HIS A 155 -4.99 10.20 -7.79
CA HIS A 155 -3.75 9.54 -7.46
C HIS A 155 -2.62 10.53 -7.22
N VAL A 156 -2.04 10.46 -6.03
CA VAL A 156 -0.90 11.28 -5.59
C VAL A 156 0.17 10.34 -5.06
N THR A 157 1.38 10.44 -5.57
CA THR A 157 2.52 9.62 -5.18
C THR A 157 3.63 10.45 -4.54
N SER A 158 4.61 9.77 -3.97
CA SER A 158 5.86 10.39 -3.53
C SER A 158 6.63 10.92 -4.74
N ALA A 159 7.23 12.11 -4.63
CA ALA A 159 8.15 12.61 -5.64
C ALA A 159 9.47 11.85 -5.61
N ASN A 160 10.13 11.79 -6.78
CA ASN A 160 11.39 11.08 -6.88
C ASN A 160 12.52 11.86 -6.20
N GLY A 161 13.29 11.18 -5.36
CA GLY A 161 14.44 11.77 -4.69
C GLY A 161 14.12 12.85 -3.67
N ASP A 162 12.83 13.13 -3.42
CA ASP A 162 12.39 14.09 -2.41
C ASP A 162 11.35 13.45 -1.51
N ARG A 163 11.76 13.13 -0.28
CA ARG A 163 10.90 12.50 0.74
C ARG A 163 9.71 13.39 1.14
N GLN A 164 9.84 14.71 0.99
CA GLN A 164 8.81 15.69 1.31
C GLN A 164 8.02 16.14 0.08
N GLY A 165 8.47 15.76 -1.10
CA GLY A 165 7.78 16.07 -2.34
C GLY A 165 6.64 15.11 -2.66
N VAL A 166 5.66 15.59 -3.39
CA VAL A 166 4.57 14.79 -3.94
C VAL A 166 4.41 15.02 -5.43
N ARG A 167 3.99 14.00 -6.15
CA ARG A 167 3.62 14.07 -7.56
C ARG A 167 2.12 13.83 -7.68
N LEU A 168 1.43 14.80 -8.24
CA LEU A 168 0.02 14.71 -8.56
C LEU A 168 -0.16 14.13 -9.96
N ASN A 169 -0.94 13.05 -10.08
CA ASN A 169 -1.41 12.53 -11.35
C ASN A 169 -2.80 13.13 -11.60
N GLU A 170 -2.83 14.26 -12.30
CA GLU A 170 -4.02 15.08 -12.42
C GLU A 170 -5.15 14.35 -13.15
N ASN A 171 -6.33 14.34 -12.55
CA ASN A 171 -7.54 13.67 -13.04
C ASN A 171 -7.39 12.15 -13.23
N GLU A 172 -6.50 11.50 -12.48
CA GLU A 172 -6.29 10.06 -12.54
C GLU A 172 -6.77 9.35 -11.27
N MET A 173 -7.37 8.18 -11.46
CA MET A 173 -7.70 7.21 -10.41
C MET A 173 -6.96 5.91 -10.69
N TRP A 174 -6.32 5.34 -9.69
CA TRP A 174 -5.59 4.08 -9.80
C TRP A 174 -6.17 3.04 -8.85
N ILE A 175 -6.25 1.78 -9.31
CA ILE A 175 -6.93 0.71 -8.56
C ILE A 175 -6.25 0.38 -7.23
N ASP A 176 -4.94 0.53 -7.14
CA ASP A 176 -4.15 0.31 -5.93
C ASP A 176 -4.51 1.26 -4.77
N THR A 177 -5.09 2.42 -5.08
CA THR A 177 -5.63 3.37 -4.09
C THR A 177 -6.61 2.69 -3.14
N LEU A 178 -7.35 1.67 -3.60
CA LEU A 178 -8.28 0.92 -2.75
C LEU A 178 -7.54 0.21 -1.61
N PHE A 179 -6.42 -0.43 -1.91
CA PHE A 179 -5.61 -1.06 -0.88
C PHE A 179 -4.86 -0.03 -0.03
N MET A 180 -4.24 0.96 -0.68
CA MET A 180 -3.31 1.88 -0.04
C MET A 180 -3.98 2.87 0.91
N THR A 181 -5.24 3.27 0.63
CA THR A 181 -5.93 4.30 1.43
C THR A 181 -7.32 3.89 1.90
N VAL A 182 -8.12 3.28 1.02
CA VAL A 182 -9.54 3.08 1.30
C VAL A 182 -9.75 2.03 2.40
N LEU A 183 -8.95 0.97 2.42
CA LEU A 183 -9.01 -0.02 3.50
C LEU A 183 -8.65 0.59 4.86
N PHE A 184 -7.61 1.44 4.90
CA PHE A 184 -7.24 2.15 6.11
C PHE A 184 -8.37 3.08 6.59
N LEU A 185 -8.94 3.91 5.70
CA LEU A 185 -10.02 4.82 6.05
C LEU A 185 -11.25 4.07 6.59
N ASN A 186 -11.61 2.95 5.95
CA ASN A 186 -12.70 2.10 6.43
C ASN A 186 -12.43 1.52 7.82
N LYS A 187 -11.22 1.03 8.07
CA LYS A 187 -10.80 0.53 9.39
C LYS A 187 -10.90 1.62 10.46
N MET A 188 -10.46 2.83 10.13
CA MET A 188 -10.58 3.98 11.02
C MET A 188 -12.06 4.32 11.29
N GLY A 189 -12.90 4.32 10.24
CA GLY A 189 -14.33 4.54 10.38
C GLY A 189 -15.00 3.54 11.31
N GLN A 190 -14.68 2.27 11.18
CA GLN A 190 -15.18 1.21 12.07
C GLN A 190 -14.69 1.37 13.52
N LYS A 191 -13.39 1.65 13.71
CA LYS A 191 -12.77 1.78 15.03
C LYS A 191 -13.33 2.94 15.84
N TYR A 192 -13.62 4.07 15.20
CA TYR A 192 -14.05 5.30 15.85
C TYR A 192 -15.54 5.64 15.63
N ASN A 193 -16.33 4.71 15.06
CA ASN A 193 -17.75 4.90 14.74
C ASN A 193 -18.00 6.15 13.86
N ARG A 194 -17.08 6.44 12.94
CA ARG A 194 -17.16 7.54 11.98
C ARG A 194 -17.85 7.08 10.71
N GLN A 195 -19.16 7.25 10.67
CA GLN A 195 -19.98 6.84 9.53
C GLN A 195 -19.60 7.60 8.24
N ASP A 196 -19.16 8.83 8.34
CA ASP A 196 -18.66 9.63 7.23
C ASP A 196 -17.41 8.98 6.57
N TRP A 197 -16.47 8.43 7.34
CA TRP A 197 -15.31 7.72 6.82
C TRP A 197 -15.68 6.37 6.16
N ILE A 198 -16.65 5.67 6.75
CA ILE A 198 -17.19 4.42 6.16
C ILE A 198 -17.88 4.73 4.84
N ASN A 199 -18.76 5.74 4.80
CA ASN A 199 -19.49 6.14 3.60
C ASN A 199 -18.55 6.59 2.48
N GLU A 200 -17.49 7.33 2.83
CA GLU A 200 -16.47 7.73 1.86
C GLU A 200 -15.73 6.50 1.31
N SER A 201 -15.37 5.55 2.16
CA SER A 201 -14.72 4.30 1.73
C SER A 201 -15.58 3.52 0.74
N ILE A 202 -16.88 3.39 1.02
CA ILE A 202 -17.85 2.76 0.12
C ILE A 202 -17.94 3.53 -1.20
N HIS A 203 -18.03 4.87 -1.12
CA HIS A 203 -18.08 5.72 -2.32
C HIS A 203 -16.85 5.49 -3.21
N GLN A 204 -15.65 5.46 -2.62
CA GLN A 204 -14.42 5.24 -3.38
C GLN A 204 -14.40 3.85 -4.05
N VAL A 205 -14.83 2.78 -3.36
CA VAL A 205 -14.93 1.44 -3.96
C VAL A 205 -15.88 1.47 -5.17
N LEU A 206 -17.06 2.07 -5.03
CA LEU A 206 -18.04 2.16 -6.12
C LEU A 206 -17.53 2.99 -7.31
N MET A 207 -16.79 4.06 -7.05
CA MET A 207 -16.16 4.87 -8.09
C MET A 207 -15.10 4.09 -8.87
N HIS A 208 -14.23 3.34 -8.18
CA HIS A 208 -13.22 2.51 -8.83
C HIS A 208 -13.87 1.37 -9.63
N ILE A 209 -14.92 0.73 -9.13
CA ILE A 209 -15.68 -0.25 -9.89
C ILE A 209 -16.26 0.37 -11.16
N LYS A 210 -16.90 1.54 -11.04
CA LYS A 210 -17.55 2.21 -12.17
C LYS A 210 -16.59 2.52 -13.32
N TYR A 211 -15.37 2.98 -13.02
CA TYR A 211 -14.45 3.48 -14.04
C TYR A 211 -13.34 2.49 -14.44
N LEU A 212 -12.95 1.60 -13.55
CA LEU A 212 -11.81 0.72 -13.75
C LEU A 212 -12.19 -0.73 -14.05
N CYS A 213 -13.43 -1.16 -13.72
CA CYS A 213 -13.83 -2.55 -14.00
C CYS A 213 -14.18 -2.75 -15.49
N ASP A 214 -13.50 -3.70 -16.13
CA ASP A 214 -13.91 -4.18 -17.44
C ASP A 214 -15.10 -5.13 -17.30
N ASN A 215 -16.27 -4.68 -17.74
CA ASN A 215 -17.52 -5.44 -17.63
C ASN A 215 -17.52 -6.75 -18.45
N LYS A 216 -16.59 -6.93 -19.39
CA LYS A 216 -16.50 -8.15 -20.20
C LYS A 216 -15.71 -9.25 -19.49
N THR A 217 -14.63 -8.86 -18.84
CA THR A 217 -13.71 -9.81 -18.20
C THR A 217 -13.87 -9.89 -16.68
N GLY A 218 -14.45 -8.87 -16.06
CA GLY A 218 -14.50 -8.69 -14.60
C GLY A 218 -13.14 -8.31 -13.98
N LEU A 219 -12.14 -8.01 -14.80
CA LEU A 219 -10.83 -7.54 -14.35
C LEU A 219 -10.83 -6.01 -14.22
N PHE A 220 -9.87 -5.49 -13.51
CA PHE A 220 -9.68 -4.05 -13.35
C PHE A 220 -8.50 -3.56 -14.17
N TYR A 221 -8.68 -2.42 -14.84
CA TYR A 221 -7.57 -1.63 -15.35
C TYR A 221 -6.75 -1.07 -14.20
N HIS A 222 -5.47 -0.85 -14.44
CA HIS A 222 -4.57 -0.27 -13.43
C HIS A 222 -4.96 1.17 -13.09
N GLY A 223 -5.26 1.98 -14.11
CA GLY A 223 -5.61 3.38 -13.95
C GLY A 223 -6.69 3.83 -14.91
N TRP A 224 -7.33 4.95 -14.55
CA TRP A 224 -8.30 5.68 -15.36
C TRP A 224 -7.95 7.16 -15.33
N THR A 225 -7.97 7.79 -16.49
CA THR A 225 -7.84 9.25 -16.58
C THR A 225 -9.12 9.89 -17.10
N PHE A 226 -9.49 11.03 -16.54
CA PHE A 226 -10.58 11.87 -17.02
C PHE A 226 -10.12 12.92 -18.03
N ASN A 227 -8.85 12.88 -18.42
CA ASN A 227 -8.30 13.65 -19.53
C ASN A 227 -8.74 13.04 -20.88
N GLU A 228 -8.17 13.44 -22.00
CA GLU A 228 -8.58 12.98 -23.33
C GLU A 228 -8.37 11.46 -23.56
N MET A 229 -7.38 10.84 -22.89
CA MET A 229 -7.20 9.39 -22.83
C MET A 229 -7.90 8.83 -21.60
N ASN A 230 -8.76 7.81 -21.78
CA ASN A 230 -9.68 7.39 -20.73
C ASN A 230 -9.23 6.20 -19.88
N ASN A 231 -8.30 5.36 -20.36
CA ASN A 231 -7.76 4.22 -19.59
C ASN A 231 -6.33 3.87 -20.02
N PHE A 232 -5.55 3.30 -19.11
CA PHE A 232 -4.17 2.87 -19.36
C PHE A 232 -3.75 1.72 -18.42
#